data_35684a5f3c72aadd3114dc712ebc93c0
#
_entry.id   35684a5f3c72aadd3114dc712ebc93c0
#
_cell.length_a   1.000
_cell.length_b   1.000
_cell.length_c   1.000
_cell.angle_alpha   90.00
_cell.angle_beta   90.00
_cell.angle_gamma   90.00
#
_symmetry.space_group_name_H-M   'P 1'
#
loop_
_entity.id
_entity.type
_entity.pdbx_description
1 polymer ?
#
loop_
_entity_poly.entity_id
_entity_poly.type
_entity_poly.pdbx_seq_one_letter_code
_entity_poly.pdbx_strand_id
1 'polypeptide(L)'
;MYVARDQNEILQELQRQSGIEASKIEGTFENDVLASNSFEFAKSEVEIEQLYKAAFADTSWGEYLTLRAAEFGIDRKPAVRAIGALTITGTKGIIVPQGSVFSTDNNVYFTTDAACTIADNGTVDVKITAQIAGTSGNVGANTIDKIPMSIPGVSKVINKDATHDGFEEETDESLLKRYLVHVRTPATSG
;
A
#
# COMPACT_ATOMS: atom_id res chain seq x y z
N MET A 1 18.14 -22.19 -9.85
CA MET A 1 17.76 -20.79 -9.61
C MET A 1 19.02 -19.96 -9.77
N TYR A 2 18.99 -18.83 -10.48
CA TYR A 2 20.12 -17.91 -10.58
C TYR A 2 20.38 -17.27 -9.21
N VAL A 3 21.63 -17.22 -8.81
CA VAL A 3 22.10 -16.58 -7.57
C VAL A 3 23.20 -15.61 -7.96
N ALA A 4 23.06 -14.36 -7.56
CA ALA A 4 24.06 -13.31 -7.82
C ALA A 4 25.35 -13.62 -7.05
N ARG A 5 26.49 -13.42 -7.71
CA ARG A 5 27.81 -13.48 -7.06
C ARG A 5 28.06 -12.18 -6.30
N ASP A 6 28.82 -12.26 -5.22
CA ASP A 6 29.23 -11.07 -4.51
C ASP A 6 30.39 -10.34 -5.20
N GLN A 7 30.67 -9.11 -4.77
CA GLN A 7 31.73 -8.29 -5.33
C GLN A 7 33.11 -8.97 -5.26
N ASN A 8 33.41 -9.67 -4.16
CA ASN A 8 34.72 -10.30 -3.97
C ASN A 8 34.90 -11.50 -4.90
N GLU A 9 33.86 -12.30 -5.09
CA GLU A 9 33.88 -13.43 -6.03
C GLU A 9 34.16 -12.94 -7.46
N ILE A 10 33.49 -11.84 -7.85
CA ILE A 10 33.68 -11.24 -9.18
C ILE A 10 35.07 -10.62 -9.30
N LEU A 11 35.56 -9.91 -8.28
CA LEU A 11 36.89 -9.32 -8.27
C LEU A 11 37.99 -10.40 -8.43
N GLN A 12 37.90 -11.48 -7.65
CA GLN A 12 38.83 -12.59 -7.75
C GLN A 12 38.84 -13.22 -9.16
N GLU A 13 37.65 -13.36 -9.76
CA GLU A 13 37.51 -13.88 -11.11
C GLU A 13 38.18 -12.94 -12.15
N LEU A 14 37.91 -11.63 -12.05
CA LEU A 14 38.52 -10.62 -12.90
C LEU A 14 40.04 -10.59 -12.75
N GLN A 15 40.56 -10.64 -11.53
CA GLN A 15 42.01 -10.70 -11.27
C GLN A 15 42.65 -11.97 -11.83
N ARG A 16 41.99 -13.10 -11.74
CA ARG A 16 42.44 -14.35 -12.33
C ARG A 16 42.49 -14.30 -13.85
N GLN A 17 41.47 -13.72 -14.49
CA GLN A 17 41.35 -13.62 -15.93
C GLN A 17 42.29 -12.57 -16.53
N SER A 18 42.56 -11.48 -15.80
CA SER A 18 43.44 -10.40 -16.27
C SER A 18 44.89 -10.88 -16.50
N GLY A 19 45.36 -11.85 -15.72
CA GLY A 19 46.75 -12.32 -15.76
C GLY A 19 47.80 -11.30 -15.28
N ILE A 20 47.36 -10.14 -14.76
CA ILE A 20 48.21 -9.05 -14.29
C ILE A 20 48.43 -9.20 -12.78
N GLU A 21 49.69 -9.49 -12.38
CA GLU A 21 50.00 -9.68 -10.93
C GLU A 21 49.74 -8.42 -10.11
N ALA A 22 49.98 -7.21 -10.65
CA ALA A 22 49.69 -5.95 -9.99
C ALA A 22 48.19 -5.80 -9.62
N SER A 23 47.29 -6.43 -10.37
CA SER A 23 45.83 -6.37 -10.11
C SER A 23 45.42 -7.06 -8.81
N LYS A 24 46.27 -7.87 -8.20
CA LYS A 24 46.07 -8.55 -6.93
C LYS A 24 46.54 -7.74 -5.72
N ILE A 25 47.20 -6.60 -5.98
CA ILE A 25 47.79 -5.73 -4.95
C ILE A 25 46.84 -4.56 -4.70
N GLU A 26 46.26 -4.48 -3.53
CA GLU A 26 45.35 -3.39 -3.13
C GLU A 26 46.10 -2.02 -3.22
N GLY A 27 45.40 -1.02 -3.75
CA GLY A 27 45.95 0.32 -3.97
C GLY A 27 46.75 0.51 -5.24
N THR A 28 46.86 -0.51 -6.10
CA THR A 28 47.36 -0.34 -7.47
C THR A 28 46.24 0.13 -8.40
N PHE A 29 46.62 0.84 -9.49
CA PHE A 29 45.65 1.29 -10.48
C PHE A 29 44.87 0.11 -11.09
N GLU A 30 45.54 -0.97 -11.40
CA GLU A 30 44.96 -2.18 -11.96
C GLU A 30 43.95 -2.83 -11.01
N ASN A 31 44.26 -2.87 -9.71
CA ASN A 31 43.34 -3.38 -8.70
C ASN A 31 42.11 -2.48 -8.56
N ASP A 32 42.29 -1.16 -8.49
CA ASP A 32 41.22 -0.20 -8.29
C ASP A 32 40.23 -0.19 -9.45
N VAL A 33 40.73 -0.34 -10.69
CA VAL A 33 39.89 -0.49 -11.90
C VAL A 33 39.05 -1.78 -11.81
N LEU A 34 39.65 -2.92 -11.48
CA LEU A 34 38.95 -4.18 -11.38
C LEU A 34 37.96 -4.19 -10.22
N ALA A 35 38.32 -3.58 -9.09
CA ALA A 35 37.41 -3.44 -7.90
C ALA A 35 36.19 -2.60 -8.22
N SER A 36 36.37 -1.48 -8.94
CA SER A 36 35.25 -0.63 -9.37
C SER A 36 34.33 -1.37 -10.34
N ASN A 37 34.89 -2.09 -11.31
CA ASN A 37 34.07 -2.88 -12.23
C ASN A 37 33.38 -4.05 -11.55
N SER A 38 34.05 -4.74 -10.61
CA SER A 38 33.41 -5.84 -9.85
C SER A 38 32.20 -5.38 -9.05
N PHE A 39 32.23 -4.16 -8.52
CA PHE A 39 31.09 -3.56 -7.82
C PHE A 39 29.89 -3.36 -8.75
N GLU A 40 30.09 -2.78 -9.95
CA GLU A 40 29.01 -2.57 -10.91
C GLU A 40 28.46 -3.90 -11.47
N PHE A 41 29.34 -4.90 -11.70
CA PHE A 41 28.88 -6.22 -12.09
C PHE A 41 28.09 -6.92 -11.00
N ALA A 42 28.50 -6.79 -9.73
CA ALA A 42 27.74 -7.36 -8.61
C ALA A 42 26.33 -6.75 -8.51
N LYS A 43 26.21 -5.42 -8.70
CA LYS A 43 24.89 -4.76 -8.77
C LYS A 43 24.05 -5.33 -9.91
N SER A 44 24.62 -5.45 -11.09
CA SER A 44 23.93 -5.99 -12.27
C SER A 44 23.47 -7.45 -12.05
N GLU A 45 24.29 -8.27 -11.40
CA GLU A 45 23.91 -9.65 -11.08
C GLU A 45 22.76 -9.71 -10.05
N VAL A 46 22.76 -8.83 -9.06
CA VAL A 46 21.62 -8.69 -8.13
C VAL A 46 20.35 -8.29 -8.87
N GLU A 47 20.42 -7.35 -9.80
CA GLU A 47 19.27 -6.95 -10.63
C GLU A 47 18.75 -8.13 -11.48
N ILE A 48 19.64 -8.92 -12.05
CA ILE A 48 19.28 -10.14 -12.81
C ILE A 48 18.60 -11.16 -11.89
N GLU A 49 19.12 -11.37 -10.68
CA GLU A 49 18.50 -12.26 -9.70
C GLU A 49 17.09 -11.80 -9.31
N GLN A 50 16.90 -10.49 -9.08
CA GLN A 50 15.60 -9.92 -8.79
C GLN A 50 14.64 -10.09 -9.97
N LEU A 51 15.09 -9.81 -11.17
CA LEU A 51 14.32 -10.01 -12.40
C LEU A 51 13.89 -11.47 -12.55
N TYR A 52 14.80 -12.41 -12.28
CA TYR A 52 14.50 -13.83 -12.32
C TYR A 52 13.41 -14.21 -11.30
N LYS A 53 13.50 -13.70 -10.07
CA LYS A 53 12.48 -13.92 -9.03
C LYS A 53 11.13 -13.29 -9.41
N ALA A 54 11.15 -12.11 -9.98
CA ALA A 54 9.94 -11.41 -10.43
C ALA A 54 9.22 -12.11 -11.60
N ALA A 55 9.96 -12.87 -12.42
CA ALA A 55 9.41 -13.57 -13.58
C ALA A 55 8.46 -14.73 -13.24
N PHE A 56 8.54 -15.29 -12.04
CA PHE A 56 7.73 -16.42 -11.61
C PHE A 56 6.81 -16.04 -10.47
N ALA A 57 5.52 -16.38 -10.59
CA ALA A 57 4.52 -16.00 -9.61
C ALA A 57 4.86 -16.47 -8.17
N ASP A 58 5.44 -17.66 -8.01
CA ASP A 58 5.78 -18.23 -6.70
C ASP A 58 6.90 -17.47 -5.97
N THR A 59 7.69 -16.70 -6.69
CA THR A 59 8.83 -15.93 -6.15
C THR A 59 8.68 -14.43 -6.34
N SER A 60 7.63 -13.99 -7.03
CA SER A 60 7.31 -12.60 -7.30
C SER A 60 6.67 -11.93 -6.07
N TRP A 61 6.73 -10.61 -6.00
CA TRP A 61 6.23 -9.83 -4.88
C TRP A 61 5.70 -8.45 -5.34
N GLY A 62 4.87 -7.85 -4.50
CA GLY A 62 4.40 -6.47 -4.64
C GLY A 62 3.81 -6.19 -6.02
N GLU A 63 4.31 -5.14 -6.66
CA GLU A 63 3.86 -4.72 -7.98
C GLU A 63 4.15 -5.76 -9.08
N TYR A 64 5.28 -6.45 -9.00
CA TYR A 64 5.61 -7.51 -9.97
C TYR A 64 4.60 -8.65 -9.94
N LEU A 65 4.18 -9.07 -8.75
CA LEU A 65 3.13 -10.08 -8.62
C LEU A 65 1.78 -9.55 -9.12
N THR A 66 1.48 -8.28 -8.87
CA THR A 66 0.27 -7.63 -9.37
C THR A 66 0.22 -7.62 -10.89
N LEU A 67 1.31 -7.20 -11.54
CA LEU A 67 1.43 -7.23 -13.01
C LEU A 67 1.31 -8.65 -13.56
N ARG A 68 1.96 -9.62 -12.90
CA ARG A 68 1.89 -11.03 -13.30
C ARG A 68 0.47 -11.59 -13.21
N ALA A 69 -0.28 -11.24 -12.16
CA ALA A 69 -1.67 -11.67 -12.00
C ALA A 69 -2.59 -10.99 -13.04
N ALA A 70 -2.33 -9.72 -13.35
CA ALA A 70 -3.09 -8.96 -14.34
C ALA A 70 -3.00 -9.53 -15.75
N GLU A 71 -1.89 -10.18 -16.14
CA GLU A 71 -1.77 -10.90 -17.41
C GLU A 71 -2.84 -11.99 -17.58
N PHE A 72 -3.37 -12.51 -16.48
CA PHE A 72 -4.44 -13.52 -16.43
C PHE A 72 -5.80 -12.93 -16.05
N GLY A 73 -5.94 -11.60 -16.08
CA GLY A 73 -7.19 -10.91 -15.75
C GLY A 73 -7.52 -10.93 -14.26
N ILE A 74 -6.51 -11.09 -13.40
CA ILE A 74 -6.68 -11.10 -11.94
C ILE A 74 -6.08 -9.81 -11.38
N ASP A 75 -6.95 -8.85 -11.06
CA ASP A 75 -6.53 -7.62 -10.42
C ASP A 75 -6.38 -7.80 -8.91
N ARG A 76 -5.36 -7.14 -8.31
CA ARG A 76 -5.23 -7.01 -6.86
C ARG A 76 -6.41 -6.22 -6.32
N LYS A 77 -7.03 -6.71 -5.25
CA LYS A 77 -8.11 -5.98 -4.59
C LYS A 77 -7.52 -4.78 -3.86
N PRO A 78 -7.94 -3.55 -4.20
CA PRO A 78 -7.43 -2.35 -3.56
C PRO A 78 -7.93 -2.24 -2.12
N ALA A 79 -7.25 -1.43 -1.31
CA ALA A 79 -7.77 -1.02 -0.01
C ALA A 79 -9.09 -0.25 -0.15
N VAL A 80 -10.03 -0.49 0.75
CA VAL A 80 -11.36 0.13 0.77
C VAL A 80 -11.49 1.03 1.99
N ARG A 81 -12.12 2.18 1.82
CA ARG A 81 -12.38 3.12 2.91
C ARG A 81 -13.56 2.66 3.74
N ALA A 82 -13.45 2.78 5.06
CA ALA A 82 -14.55 2.54 5.95
C ALA A 82 -15.64 3.60 5.77
N ILE A 83 -16.88 3.17 5.92
CA ILE A 83 -18.09 4.01 5.85
C ILE A 83 -18.87 3.96 7.16
N GLY A 84 -19.70 4.94 7.37
CA GLY A 84 -20.57 4.99 8.55
C GLY A 84 -21.58 6.13 8.50
N ALA A 85 -22.17 6.41 9.65
CA ALA A 85 -23.09 7.52 9.84
C ALA A 85 -22.64 8.37 11.03
N LEU A 86 -22.76 9.68 10.88
CA LEU A 86 -22.45 10.67 11.91
C LEU A 86 -23.70 11.49 12.25
N THR A 87 -24.02 11.58 13.53
CA THR A 87 -25.04 12.51 14.03
C THR A 87 -24.37 13.83 14.37
N ILE A 88 -24.79 14.90 13.74
CA ILE A 88 -24.31 16.27 13.98
C ILE A 88 -25.36 17.02 14.76
N THR A 89 -24.97 17.66 15.85
CA THR A 89 -25.84 18.48 16.71
C THR A 89 -25.44 19.95 16.59
N GLY A 90 -26.42 20.84 16.49
CA GLY A 90 -26.16 22.28 16.39
C GLY A 90 -27.41 23.12 16.20
N THR A 91 -27.24 24.32 15.74
CA THR A 91 -28.34 25.28 15.51
C THR A 91 -29.15 24.91 14.27
N LYS A 92 -30.48 24.87 14.41
CA LYS A 92 -31.41 24.64 13.29
C LYS A 92 -31.08 25.51 12.07
N GLY A 93 -31.17 24.91 10.89
CA GLY A 93 -30.97 25.59 9.61
C GLY A 93 -29.53 25.78 9.19
N ILE A 94 -28.56 25.42 10.03
CA ILE A 94 -27.13 25.42 9.66
C ILE A 94 -26.89 24.33 8.64
N ILE A 95 -26.19 24.72 7.56
CA ILE A 95 -25.76 23.80 6.51
C ILE A 95 -24.35 23.31 6.82
N VAL A 96 -24.17 22.01 6.90
CA VAL A 96 -22.84 21.37 6.95
C VAL A 96 -22.48 20.98 5.53
N PRO A 97 -21.40 21.52 4.96
CA PRO A 97 -21.00 21.22 3.59
C PRO A 97 -20.58 19.77 3.41
N GLN A 98 -20.72 19.26 2.18
CA GLN A 98 -20.05 18.02 1.76
C GLN A 98 -18.53 18.15 1.94
N GLY A 99 -17.86 17.07 2.35
CA GLY A 99 -16.42 17.10 2.59
C GLY A 99 -16.01 17.71 3.92
N SER A 100 -16.98 18.05 4.81
CA SER A 100 -16.68 18.49 6.18
C SER A 100 -15.94 17.36 6.93
N VAL A 101 -14.87 17.75 7.66
CA VAL A 101 -13.94 16.80 8.29
C VAL A 101 -14.27 16.65 9.78
N PHE A 102 -14.34 15.41 10.22
CA PHE A 102 -14.51 14.99 11.62
C PHE A 102 -13.48 13.93 11.97
N SER A 103 -13.12 13.77 13.25
CA SER A 103 -12.11 12.79 13.63
C SER A 103 -12.37 12.14 14.98
N THR A 104 -11.63 11.07 15.20
CA THR A 104 -11.48 10.44 16.51
C THR A 104 -10.32 11.08 17.29
N ASP A 105 -10.18 10.76 18.59
CA ASP A 105 -9.02 11.12 19.42
C ASP A 105 -7.68 10.62 18.83
N ASN A 106 -7.71 9.51 18.13
CA ASN A 106 -6.52 8.90 17.49
C ASN A 106 -6.21 9.44 16.09
N ASN A 107 -6.78 10.60 15.72
CA ASN A 107 -6.58 11.25 14.43
C ASN A 107 -7.00 10.38 13.21
N VAL A 108 -8.02 9.56 13.36
CA VAL A 108 -8.68 8.92 12.22
C VAL A 108 -9.72 9.90 11.68
N TYR A 109 -9.56 10.32 10.43
CA TYR A 109 -10.37 11.37 9.81
C TYR A 109 -11.44 10.80 8.90
N PHE A 110 -12.62 11.45 8.94
CA PHE A 110 -13.79 11.14 8.12
C PHE A 110 -14.31 12.40 7.43
N THR A 111 -14.90 12.23 6.26
CA THR A 111 -15.54 13.31 5.51
C THR A 111 -17.01 13.00 5.30
N THR A 112 -17.85 14.03 5.32
CA THR A 112 -19.27 13.91 4.95
C THR A 112 -19.42 13.65 3.46
N ASP A 113 -20.23 12.65 3.09
CA ASP A 113 -20.46 12.26 1.69
C ASP A 113 -21.38 13.22 0.94
N ALA A 114 -22.20 13.98 1.68
CA ALA A 114 -23.13 14.98 1.15
C ALA A 114 -23.27 16.17 2.08
N ALA A 115 -23.71 17.28 1.55
CA ALA A 115 -24.16 18.40 2.37
C ALA A 115 -25.46 18.04 3.12
N CYS A 116 -25.60 18.49 4.37
CA CYS A 116 -26.79 18.28 5.17
C CYS A 116 -27.18 19.54 5.95
N THR A 117 -28.44 19.65 6.32
CA THR A 117 -28.98 20.81 7.09
C THR A 117 -29.51 20.31 8.43
N ILE A 118 -29.11 20.99 9.51
CA ILE A 118 -29.59 20.66 10.87
C ILE A 118 -31.07 20.93 10.96
N ALA A 119 -31.81 19.88 11.31
CA ALA A 119 -33.28 19.91 11.40
C ALA A 119 -33.80 20.68 12.63
N ASP A 120 -35.12 20.78 12.77
CA ASP A 120 -35.82 21.50 13.85
C ASP A 120 -35.53 20.93 15.25
N ASN A 121 -35.18 19.64 15.31
CA ASN A 121 -34.80 18.96 16.54
C ASN A 121 -33.35 19.24 16.97
N GLY A 122 -32.61 20.07 16.22
CA GLY A 122 -31.20 20.40 16.47
C GLY A 122 -30.21 19.32 16.07
N THR A 123 -30.62 18.30 15.31
CA THR A 123 -29.73 17.21 14.87
C THR A 123 -29.93 16.87 13.39
N VAL A 124 -28.88 16.26 12.79
CA VAL A 124 -28.96 15.65 11.46
C VAL A 124 -28.02 14.45 11.41
N ASP A 125 -28.47 13.38 10.76
CA ASP A 125 -27.61 12.22 10.45
C ASP A 125 -27.09 12.33 9.02
N VAL A 126 -25.80 12.10 8.82
CA VAL A 126 -25.13 12.16 7.52
C VAL A 126 -24.20 10.98 7.34
N LYS A 127 -24.09 10.48 6.12
CA LYS A 127 -23.10 9.44 5.79
C LYS A 127 -21.69 10.04 5.76
N ILE A 128 -20.75 9.24 6.23
CA ILE A 128 -19.34 9.60 6.28
C ILE A 128 -18.47 8.49 5.69
N THR A 129 -17.35 8.88 5.10
CA THR A 129 -16.34 7.98 4.57
C THR A 129 -14.98 8.34 5.18
N ALA A 130 -14.21 7.34 5.58
CA ALA A 130 -12.84 7.53 6.07
C ALA A 130 -11.95 8.16 4.99
N GLN A 131 -11.03 9.05 5.37
CA GLN A 131 -10.11 9.68 4.41
C GLN A 131 -9.04 8.70 3.91
N ILE A 132 -8.62 7.76 4.75
CA ILE A 132 -7.63 6.75 4.42
C ILE A 132 -8.35 5.41 4.25
N ALA A 133 -8.00 4.70 3.19
CA ALA A 133 -8.47 3.34 2.97
C ALA A 133 -7.74 2.38 3.92
N GLY A 134 -8.41 1.30 4.30
CA GLY A 134 -7.87 0.31 5.22
C GLY A 134 -8.74 0.10 6.45
N THR A 135 -8.37 -0.87 7.25
CA THR A 135 -9.07 -1.26 8.47
C THR A 135 -8.98 -0.23 9.58
N SER A 136 -8.02 0.69 9.51
CA SER A 136 -7.87 1.80 10.47
C SER A 136 -9.09 2.73 10.53
N GLY A 137 -9.87 2.76 9.44
CA GLY A 137 -11.13 3.48 9.38
C GLY A 137 -12.30 2.79 10.09
N ASN A 138 -12.18 1.52 10.48
CA ASN A 138 -13.22 0.80 11.22
C ASN A 138 -13.11 1.15 12.71
N VAL A 139 -13.77 2.21 13.13
CA VAL A 139 -13.72 2.70 14.50
C VAL A 139 -15.01 2.36 15.26
N GLY A 140 -14.89 2.23 16.58
CA GLY A 140 -16.01 1.88 17.44
C GLY A 140 -17.11 2.95 17.47
N ALA A 141 -18.28 2.58 17.95
CA ALA A 141 -19.35 3.54 18.23
C ALA A 141 -18.89 4.59 19.27
N ASN A 142 -19.38 5.82 19.10
CA ASN A 142 -19.12 6.96 19.98
C ASN A 142 -17.64 7.41 20.05
N THR A 143 -16.84 7.12 19.03
CA THR A 143 -15.41 7.50 18.98
C THR A 143 -15.14 8.70 18.07
N ILE A 144 -16.04 9.04 17.14
CA ILE A 144 -15.91 10.22 16.26
C ILE A 144 -16.60 11.39 16.96
N ASP A 145 -15.86 12.17 17.72
CA ASP A 145 -16.38 13.24 18.55
C ASP A 145 -15.66 14.58 18.38
N LYS A 146 -14.63 14.65 17.52
CA LYS A 146 -13.85 15.86 17.25
C LYS A 146 -14.29 16.58 15.99
N ILE A 147 -14.21 17.90 16.04
CA ILE A 147 -14.48 18.82 14.92
C ILE A 147 -13.18 19.58 14.65
N PRO A 148 -12.23 19.00 13.86
CA PRO A 148 -10.92 19.62 13.64
C PRO A 148 -11.01 21.01 12.99
N MET A 149 -12.01 21.18 12.13
CA MET A 149 -12.31 22.47 11.51
C MET A 149 -13.68 22.95 12.00
N SER A 150 -13.69 23.99 12.81
CA SER A 150 -14.91 24.55 13.39
C SER A 150 -15.91 24.95 12.30
N ILE A 151 -17.16 24.48 12.43
CA ILE A 151 -18.28 24.85 11.58
C ILE A 151 -19.22 25.72 12.45
N PRO A 152 -19.42 27.02 12.12
CA PRO A 152 -20.25 27.88 12.92
C PRO A 152 -21.67 27.31 13.09
N GLY A 153 -22.12 27.17 14.33
CA GLY A 153 -23.43 26.62 14.68
C GLY A 153 -23.48 25.11 14.86
N VAL A 154 -22.40 24.37 14.62
CA VAL A 154 -22.24 22.97 15.01
C VAL A 154 -21.61 22.90 16.41
N SER A 155 -22.21 22.17 17.34
CA SER A 155 -21.76 22.08 18.74
C SER A 155 -21.16 20.71 19.11
N LYS A 156 -21.68 19.64 18.51
CA LYS A 156 -21.27 18.27 18.84
C LYS A 156 -21.48 17.34 17.65
N VAL A 157 -20.63 16.32 17.57
CA VAL A 157 -20.76 15.21 16.61
C VAL A 157 -20.57 13.88 17.33
N ILE A 158 -21.18 12.82 16.82
CA ILE A 158 -21.03 11.48 17.36
C ILE A 158 -21.46 10.42 16.33
N ASN A 159 -20.69 9.36 16.19
CA ASN A 159 -21.14 8.17 15.48
C ASN A 159 -21.84 7.22 16.46
N LYS A 160 -23.14 7.00 16.29
CA LYS A 160 -23.91 6.09 17.16
C LYS A 160 -23.51 4.63 17.00
N ASP A 161 -23.18 4.26 15.78
CA ASP A 161 -22.76 2.92 15.40
C ASP A 161 -21.26 2.91 15.00
N ALA A 162 -20.64 1.75 15.03
CA ALA A 162 -19.28 1.57 14.53
C ALA A 162 -19.24 1.82 13.01
N THR A 163 -18.16 2.38 12.51
CA THR A 163 -17.86 2.40 11.08
C THR A 163 -17.39 1.02 10.63
N HIS A 164 -17.59 0.69 9.36
CA HIS A 164 -17.39 -0.65 8.83
C HIS A 164 -16.92 -0.60 7.36
N ASP A 165 -16.67 -1.79 6.78
CA ASP A 165 -16.29 -1.99 5.38
C ASP A 165 -14.96 -1.34 4.96
N GLY A 166 -14.11 -0.99 5.93
CA GLY A 166 -12.72 -0.67 5.68
C GLY A 166 -11.91 -1.95 5.54
N PHE A 167 -11.21 -2.13 4.42
CA PHE A 167 -10.38 -3.28 4.14
C PHE A 167 -8.99 -2.85 3.67
N GLU A 168 -7.97 -3.57 4.11
CA GLU A 168 -6.62 -3.39 3.59
C GLU A 168 -6.53 -3.86 2.13
N GLU A 169 -5.50 -3.40 1.44
CA GLU A 169 -5.14 -3.95 0.14
C GLU A 169 -4.83 -5.45 0.25
N GLU A 170 -5.18 -6.19 -0.76
CA GLU A 170 -4.93 -7.63 -0.81
C GLU A 170 -3.43 -7.94 -0.70
N THR A 171 -3.08 -8.82 0.24
CA THR A 171 -1.69 -9.26 0.43
C THR A 171 -1.19 -10.10 -0.74
N ASP A 172 0.14 -10.15 -0.90
CA ASP A 172 0.78 -10.99 -1.93
C ASP A 172 0.39 -12.46 -1.78
N GLU A 173 0.29 -12.96 -0.56
CA GLU A 173 -0.12 -14.34 -0.29
C GLU A 173 -1.54 -14.63 -0.80
N SER A 174 -2.49 -13.71 -0.54
CA SER A 174 -3.87 -13.85 -0.99
C SER A 174 -3.98 -13.79 -2.52
N LEU A 175 -3.29 -12.81 -3.12
CA LEU A 175 -3.26 -12.64 -4.58
C LEU A 175 -2.65 -13.87 -5.26
N LEU A 176 -1.50 -14.37 -4.77
CA LEU A 176 -0.84 -15.56 -5.28
C LEU A 176 -1.77 -16.78 -5.20
N LYS A 177 -2.48 -16.97 -4.09
CA LYS A 177 -3.44 -18.06 -3.93
C LYS A 177 -4.55 -17.99 -4.97
N ARG A 178 -5.15 -16.82 -5.21
CA ARG A 178 -6.18 -16.62 -6.25
C ARG A 178 -5.62 -16.90 -7.65
N TYR A 179 -4.42 -16.39 -7.93
CA TYR A 179 -3.71 -16.62 -9.19
C TYR A 179 -3.50 -18.13 -9.44
N LEU A 180 -2.94 -18.86 -8.46
CA LEU A 180 -2.68 -20.28 -8.58
C LEU A 180 -3.96 -21.11 -8.76
N VAL A 181 -5.04 -20.74 -8.08
CA VAL A 181 -6.35 -21.38 -8.28
C VAL A 181 -6.82 -21.19 -9.71
N HIS A 182 -6.73 -19.97 -10.23
CA HIS A 182 -7.17 -19.65 -11.60
C HIS A 182 -6.37 -20.41 -12.65
N VAL A 183 -5.03 -20.39 -12.54
CA VAL A 183 -4.14 -21.02 -13.53
C VAL A 183 -4.20 -22.56 -13.47
N ARG A 184 -4.43 -23.15 -12.30
CA ARG A 184 -4.50 -24.61 -12.12
C ARG A 184 -5.89 -25.20 -12.34
N THR A 185 -6.93 -24.36 -12.34
CA THR A 185 -8.28 -24.84 -12.60
C THR A 185 -8.49 -24.89 -14.12
N PRO A 186 -8.69 -26.07 -14.75
CA PRO A 186 -8.97 -26.15 -16.16
C PRO A 186 -10.24 -25.36 -16.47
N ALA A 187 -10.22 -24.57 -17.54
CA ALA A 187 -11.44 -23.97 -18.07
C ALA A 187 -12.36 -25.11 -18.50
N THR A 188 -13.32 -25.47 -17.64
CA THR A 188 -14.42 -26.36 -18.07
C THR A 188 -15.28 -25.55 -19.03
N SER A 189 -15.07 -25.77 -20.33
CA SER A 189 -16.01 -25.33 -21.36
C SER A 189 -17.35 -25.99 -21.07
N GLY A 190 -18.29 -25.22 -20.51
CA GLY A 190 -19.70 -25.60 -20.49
C GLY A 190 -20.30 -25.49 -21.89
#